data_05c6d85304108aaed5c21a0f60e50935
#
_entry.id   05c6d85304108aaed5c21a0f60e50935
#
_cell.length_a   1.000
_cell.length_b   1.000
_cell.length_c   1.000
_cell.angle_alpha   90.00
_cell.angle_beta   90.00
_cell.angle_gamma   90.00
#
_symmetry.space_group_name_H-M   'P 1'
#
loop_
_entity.id
_entity.type
_entity.pdbx_description
1 polymer ?
#
loop_
_entity_poly.entity_id
_entity_poly.type
_entity_poly.pdbx_seq_one_letter_code
_entity_poly.pdbx_strand_id
1 'polypeptide(L)'
;MAALLAIAYLLSNDRSRINWRLVGTGILMQVVLAVAILELPFVRDVFDAIARFFVVVLDFTNAGAGFVFGDWPDVAQLENGVTGEPHTIGFVFAFKVLPTIVFFSAITAVLYYLGILQLIIKGFAWVMTRSMKLTGAESLAAAANVFIGQTEAPLVIRPYLEGMSRSEIMCLMTGGMATIAGSVFAAYVGFLGGDDPVQRQLFATHLLTASIISAPAAIVAAKMLYPEKREVSLEAQKLDIPRQQAGNNLLDAISRGTGDGLRLAVNVGVMLLVFLAFVAMANYFLQDMLGEWTGWNEMVVKATDGRFEGFNLQYLLGLLFAPFAWLLGTPNQDVLLMGQLLGVKTTLNEFIAYAQLNGIKDQLSPKSVIIATYALCGFANFGSIGIQIGGISALAPNQRQALTELGIKALIGGTIAAFMTAVIAGVLA
;
A
#
# COMPACT_ATOMS: atom_id res chain seq x y z
N MET A 1 0.70 13.33 -14.38
CA MET A 1 2.12 13.40 -13.99
C MET A 1 2.61 14.82 -13.74
N ALA A 2 2.61 15.73 -14.74
CA ALA A 2 3.13 17.11 -14.55
C ALA A 2 2.50 17.87 -13.37
N ALA A 3 1.20 17.76 -13.18
CA ALA A 3 0.49 18.40 -12.06
C ALA A 3 0.96 17.84 -10.68
N LEU A 4 1.22 16.54 -10.56
CA LEU A 4 1.74 15.93 -9.33
C LEU A 4 3.15 16.43 -9.00
N LEU A 5 4.01 16.56 -10.02
CA LEU A 5 5.34 17.14 -9.87
C LEU A 5 5.26 18.62 -9.51
N ALA A 6 4.32 19.39 -10.10
CA ALA A 6 4.09 20.78 -9.74
C ALA A 6 3.65 20.93 -8.28
N ILE A 7 2.76 20.07 -7.79
CA ILE A 7 2.36 20.04 -6.37
C ILE A 7 3.59 19.75 -5.49
N ALA A 8 4.40 18.74 -5.82
CA ALA A 8 5.62 18.44 -5.08
C ALA A 8 6.61 19.61 -5.08
N TYR A 9 6.75 20.30 -6.22
CA TYR A 9 7.60 21.50 -6.35
C TYR A 9 7.10 22.65 -5.48
N LEU A 10 5.79 22.92 -5.48
CA LEU A 10 5.19 23.99 -4.68
C LEU A 10 5.33 23.75 -3.18
N LEU A 11 5.24 22.49 -2.74
CA LEU A 11 5.36 22.06 -1.35
C LEU A 11 6.82 21.78 -0.92
N SER A 12 7.78 21.96 -1.83
CA SER A 12 9.20 21.74 -1.56
C SER A 12 9.73 22.65 -0.47
N ASN A 13 10.57 22.09 0.39
CA ASN A 13 11.27 22.85 1.44
C ASN A 13 12.38 23.77 0.90
N ASP A 14 12.97 23.39 -0.25
CA ASP A 14 14.02 24.18 -0.93
C ASP A 14 14.00 23.88 -2.43
N ARG A 15 13.25 24.69 -3.18
CA ARG A 15 13.03 24.50 -4.62
C ARG A 15 14.33 24.63 -5.43
N SER A 16 15.29 25.43 -4.95
CA SER A 16 16.55 25.70 -5.65
C SER A 16 17.49 24.49 -5.66
N ARG A 17 17.32 23.58 -4.69
CA ARG A 17 18.16 22.39 -4.51
C ARG A 17 17.56 21.11 -5.09
N ILE A 18 16.42 21.19 -5.77
CA ILE A 18 15.83 20.01 -6.41
C ILE A 18 16.77 19.49 -7.51
N ASN A 19 17.18 18.23 -7.36
CA ASN A 19 18.01 17.56 -8.36
C ASN A 19 17.14 17.03 -9.51
N TRP A 20 16.94 17.85 -10.54
CA TRP A 20 16.10 17.51 -11.69
C TRP A 20 16.60 16.29 -12.48
N ARG A 21 17.92 16.00 -12.42
CA ARG A 21 18.48 14.78 -13.02
C ARG A 21 17.98 13.54 -12.28
N LEU A 22 17.96 13.58 -10.94
CA LEU A 22 17.39 12.50 -10.12
C LEU A 22 15.90 12.31 -10.42
N VAL A 23 15.14 13.42 -10.46
CA VAL A 23 13.70 13.42 -10.79
C VAL A 23 13.47 12.77 -12.16
N GLY A 24 14.17 13.22 -13.20
CA GLY A 24 14.05 12.66 -14.55
C GLY A 24 14.43 11.18 -14.61
N THR A 25 15.53 10.78 -13.96
CA THR A 25 15.97 9.38 -13.91
C THR A 25 14.95 8.50 -13.17
N GLY A 26 14.39 8.99 -12.04
CA GLY A 26 13.40 8.24 -11.27
C GLY A 26 12.09 8.04 -12.03
N ILE A 27 11.60 9.08 -12.73
CA ILE A 27 10.40 8.97 -13.58
C ILE A 27 10.67 8.02 -14.76
N LEU A 28 11.82 8.15 -15.41
CA LEU A 28 12.20 7.26 -16.51
C LEU A 28 12.25 5.80 -16.04
N MET A 29 12.88 5.56 -14.88
CA MET A 29 12.95 4.22 -14.29
C MET A 29 11.55 3.67 -13.98
N GLN A 30 10.67 4.51 -13.43
CA GLN A 30 9.29 4.14 -13.15
C GLN A 30 8.54 3.74 -14.43
N VAL A 31 8.63 4.54 -15.50
CA VAL A 31 7.99 4.26 -16.79
C VAL A 31 8.57 3.01 -17.44
N VAL A 32 9.91 2.89 -17.45
CA VAL A 32 10.58 1.72 -18.03
C VAL A 32 10.19 0.44 -17.30
N LEU A 33 10.15 0.45 -15.97
CA LEU A 33 9.72 -0.72 -15.19
C LEU A 33 8.24 -1.05 -15.45
N ALA A 34 7.35 -0.04 -15.49
CA ALA A 34 5.94 -0.25 -15.75
C ALA A 34 5.70 -0.86 -17.14
N VAL A 35 6.31 -0.28 -18.21
CA VAL A 35 6.22 -0.79 -19.57
C VAL A 35 6.85 -2.19 -19.65
N ALA A 36 8.00 -2.41 -19.01
CA ALA A 36 8.65 -3.71 -19.04
C ALA A 36 7.77 -4.81 -18.43
N ILE A 37 7.15 -4.53 -17.29
CA ILE A 37 6.34 -5.52 -16.55
C ILE A 37 4.97 -5.73 -17.21
N LEU A 38 4.32 -4.67 -17.70
CA LEU A 38 2.94 -4.75 -18.19
C LEU A 38 2.86 -5.09 -19.68
N GLU A 39 3.85 -4.65 -20.49
CA GLU A 39 3.78 -4.74 -21.96
C GLU A 39 4.76 -5.73 -22.58
N LEU A 40 5.94 -6.00 -21.95
CA LEU A 40 6.90 -6.91 -22.52
C LEU A 40 6.58 -8.38 -22.18
N PRO A 41 6.24 -9.24 -23.16
CA PRO A 41 5.74 -10.61 -22.91
C PRO A 41 6.65 -11.41 -21.98
N PHE A 42 7.97 -11.43 -22.25
CA PHE A 42 8.93 -12.19 -21.45
C PHE A 42 8.98 -11.73 -19.98
N VAL A 43 8.97 -10.41 -19.72
CA VAL A 43 9.00 -9.86 -18.36
C VAL A 43 7.66 -10.11 -17.67
N ARG A 44 6.57 -9.91 -18.40
CA ARG A 44 5.21 -10.17 -17.93
C ARG A 44 5.04 -11.64 -17.53
N ASP A 45 5.51 -12.60 -18.33
CA ASP A 45 5.44 -14.02 -18.03
C ASP A 45 6.18 -14.37 -16.72
N VAL A 46 7.33 -13.74 -16.45
CA VAL A 46 8.05 -13.89 -15.17
C VAL A 46 7.23 -13.34 -14.02
N PHE A 47 6.63 -12.15 -14.15
CA PHE A 47 5.81 -11.55 -13.11
C PHE A 47 4.52 -12.35 -12.88
N ASP A 48 3.91 -12.86 -13.94
CA ASP A 48 2.73 -13.73 -13.83
C ASP A 48 3.07 -15.08 -13.18
N ALA A 49 4.28 -15.60 -13.40
CA ALA A 49 4.75 -16.79 -12.70
C ALA A 49 4.97 -16.53 -11.20
N ILE A 50 5.54 -15.37 -10.84
CA ILE A 50 5.69 -14.95 -9.45
C ILE A 50 4.31 -14.76 -8.81
N ALA A 51 3.40 -14.06 -9.50
CA ALA A 51 2.02 -13.84 -9.02
C ALA A 51 1.29 -15.17 -8.81
N ARG A 52 1.39 -16.12 -9.75
CA ARG A 52 0.84 -17.49 -9.58
C ARG A 52 1.42 -18.21 -8.38
N PHE A 53 2.74 -18.11 -8.17
CA PHE A 53 3.38 -18.68 -6.98
C PHE A 53 2.78 -18.10 -5.70
N PHE A 54 2.59 -16.78 -5.63
CA PHE A 54 1.94 -16.14 -4.49
C PHE A 54 0.49 -16.62 -4.30
N VAL A 55 -0.28 -16.78 -5.37
CA VAL A 55 -1.67 -17.29 -5.30
C VAL A 55 -1.70 -18.72 -4.77
N VAL A 56 -0.80 -19.60 -5.24
CA VAL A 56 -0.67 -20.98 -4.73
C VAL A 56 -0.28 -20.98 -3.24
N VAL A 57 0.61 -20.08 -2.84
CA VAL A 57 1.00 -19.94 -1.42
C VAL A 57 -0.18 -19.46 -0.57
N LEU A 58 -1.03 -18.57 -1.11
CA LEU A 58 -2.29 -18.17 -0.47
C LEU A 58 -3.20 -19.37 -0.19
N ASP A 59 -3.32 -20.28 -1.13
CA ASP A 59 -4.19 -21.45 -0.99
C ASP A 59 -3.73 -22.41 0.13
N PHE A 60 -2.44 -22.46 0.44
CA PHE A 60 -1.97 -23.21 1.60
C PHE A 60 -2.47 -22.64 2.93
N THR A 61 -2.77 -21.36 3.00
CA THR A 61 -3.39 -20.78 4.20
C THR A 61 -4.74 -21.40 4.49
N ASN A 62 -5.50 -21.75 3.45
CA ASN A 62 -6.82 -22.36 3.61
C ASN A 62 -6.75 -23.70 4.35
N ALA A 63 -5.70 -24.49 4.11
CA ALA A 63 -5.48 -25.77 4.84
C ALA A 63 -5.27 -25.54 6.35
N GLY A 64 -4.47 -24.51 6.72
CA GLY A 64 -4.26 -24.15 8.13
C GLY A 64 -5.53 -23.56 8.77
N ALA A 65 -6.20 -22.66 8.06
CA ALA A 65 -7.43 -22.03 8.51
C ALA A 65 -8.56 -23.07 8.66
N GLY A 66 -8.71 -24.00 7.72
CA GLY A 66 -9.67 -25.10 7.78
C GLY A 66 -9.44 -26.01 8.98
N PHE A 67 -8.17 -26.29 9.31
CA PHE A 67 -7.86 -27.07 10.52
C PHE A 67 -8.21 -26.33 11.83
N VAL A 68 -7.93 -25.02 11.90
CA VAL A 68 -8.13 -24.23 13.14
C VAL A 68 -9.60 -23.82 13.34
N PHE A 69 -10.28 -23.43 12.25
CA PHE A 69 -11.63 -22.87 12.31
C PHE A 69 -12.71 -23.81 11.76
N GLY A 70 -12.33 -24.98 11.24
CA GLY A 70 -13.22 -25.89 10.53
C GLY A 70 -13.42 -25.46 9.06
N ASP A 71 -14.22 -26.23 8.31
CA ASP A 71 -14.49 -25.97 6.88
C ASP A 71 -15.42 -24.76 6.63
N TRP A 72 -15.57 -23.89 7.60
CA TRP A 72 -16.38 -22.67 7.55
C TRP A 72 -16.06 -21.73 6.38
N PRO A 73 -14.80 -21.58 5.94
CA PRO A 73 -14.50 -20.68 4.84
C PRO A 73 -15.11 -21.08 3.49
N ASP A 74 -15.35 -22.36 3.26
CA ASP A 74 -15.72 -22.85 1.92
C ASP A 74 -17.14 -23.45 1.82
N VAL A 75 -17.78 -23.83 2.90
CA VAL A 75 -18.98 -24.72 2.83
C VAL A 75 -20.12 -24.32 3.78
N ALA A 76 -20.13 -23.15 4.38
CA ALA A 76 -21.28 -22.82 5.21
C ALA A 76 -22.52 -22.52 4.36
N GLN A 77 -23.07 -23.54 3.74
CA GLN A 77 -24.49 -23.59 3.40
C GLN A 77 -25.23 -23.93 4.67
N LEU A 78 -25.62 -22.94 5.44
CA LEU A 78 -26.63 -23.13 6.49
C LEU A 78 -27.95 -23.19 5.81
N GLU A 79 -28.67 -24.33 5.96
CA GLU A 79 -30.08 -24.36 5.64
C GLU A 79 -30.81 -23.44 6.62
N ASN A 80 -31.56 -22.51 6.08
CA ASN A 80 -32.49 -21.73 6.89
C ASN A 80 -33.53 -22.73 7.45
N GLY A 81 -33.48 -22.99 8.74
CA GLY A 81 -34.35 -23.96 9.41
C GLY A 81 -35.88 -23.68 9.29
N VAL A 82 -36.25 -22.52 8.71
CA VAL A 82 -37.65 -22.13 8.45
C VAL A 82 -38.00 -22.24 6.98
N THR A 83 -37.11 -21.92 6.05
CA THR A 83 -37.40 -21.90 4.60
C THR A 83 -36.76 -23.07 3.84
N GLY A 84 -35.79 -23.77 4.44
CA GLY A 84 -35.01 -24.83 3.77
C GLY A 84 -34.09 -24.31 2.66
N GLU A 85 -33.98 -23.00 2.51
CA GLU A 85 -33.11 -22.41 1.48
C GLU A 85 -31.63 -22.39 1.95
N PRO A 86 -30.69 -22.75 1.08
CA PRO A 86 -29.27 -22.68 1.40
C PRO A 86 -28.84 -21.23 1.61
N HIS A 87 -28.39 -20.93 2.82
CA HIS A 87 -27.80 -19.60 3.15
C HIS A 87 -26.27 -19.71 3.15
N THR A 88 -25.63 -19.10 2.20
CA THR A 88 -24.15 -19.00 2.19
C THR A 88 -23.71 -17.93 3.15
N ILE A 89 -22.83 -18.25 4.11
CA ILE A 89 -22.26 -17.24 5.05
C ILE A 89 -21.38 -16.22 4.31
N GLY A 90 -20.98 -16.49 3.09
CA GLY A 90 -20.19 -15.59 2.28
C GLY A 90 -18.75 -15.40 2.79
N PHE A 91 -18.08 -14.36 2.31
CA PHE A 91 -16.70 -14.04 2.63
C PHE A 91 -16.58 -13.46 4.06
N VAL A 92 -15.99 -14.23 4.99
CA VAL A 92 -15.70 -13.75 6.35
C VAL A 92 -14.24 -13.34 6.46
N PHE A 93 -14.02 -12.03 6.58
CA PHE A 93 -12.68 -11.42 6.65
C PHE A 93 -11.78 -12.08 7.71
N ALA A 94 -12.32 -12.32 8.91
CA ALA A 94 -11.56 -12.87 10.03
C ALA A 94 -10.99 -14.26 9.76
N PHE A 95 -11.68 -15.08 8.95
CA PHE A 95 -11.28 -16.45 8.68
C PHE A 95 -10.54 -16.63 7.37
N LYS A 96 -10.72 -15.72 6.39
CA LYS A 96 -10.03 -15.81 5.08
C LYS A 96 -8.80 -14.90 5.01
N VAL A 97 -8.85 -13.68 5.57
CA VAL A 97 -7.79 -12.70 5.38
C VAL A 97 -6.80 -12.66 6.56
N LEU A 98 -7.28 -12.69 7.81
CA LEU A 98 -6.37 -12.57 8.95
C LEU A 98 -5.37 -13.75 9.04
N PRO A 99 -5.75 -15.03 8.81
CA PRO A 99 -4.80 -16.13 8.76
C PRO A 99 -3.76 -15.99 7.66
N THR A 100 -4.13 -15.41 6.53
CA THR A 100 -3.22 -15.14 5.41
C THR A 100 -2.11 -14.19 5.81
N ILE A 101 -2.42 -13.12 6.56
CA ILE A 101 -1.42 -12.18 7.08
C ILE A 101 -0.41 -12.90 7.99
N VAL A 102 -0.88 -13.80 8.87
CA VAL A 102 -0.04 -14.58 9.78
C VAL A 102 0.90 -15.49 9.00
N PHE A 103 0.37 -16.24 8.04
CA PHE A 103 1.14 -17.19 7.25
C PHE A 103 2.19 -16.51 6.37
N PHE A 104 1.82 -15.43 5.68
CA PHE A 104 2.77 -14.67 4.85
C PHE A 104 3.87 -13.99 5.68
N SER A 105 3.56 -13.52 6.88
CA SER A 105 4.58 -13.00 7.80
C SER A 105 5.59 -14.08 8.19
N ALA A 106 5.12 -15.30 8.48
CA ALA A 106 5.99 -16.44 8.75
C ALA A 106 6.87 -16.79 7.53
N ILE A 107 6.31 -16.82 6.30
CA ILE A 107 7.07 -17.06 5.07
C ILE A 107 8.12 -15.95 4.85
N THR A 108 7.76 -14.70 5.03
CA THR A 108 8.69 -13.57 4.90
C THR A 108 9.86 -13.70 5.86
N ALA A 109 9.59 -14.10 7.12
CA ALA A 109 10.64 -14.36 8.10
C ALA A 109 11.57 -15.55 7.70
N VAL A 110 11.01 -16.61 7.11
CA VAL A 110 11.80 -17.73 6.55
C VAL A 110 12.68 -17.27 5.40
N LEU A 111 12.12 -16.52 4.43
CA LEU A 111 12.88 -15.99 3.29
C LEU A 111 13.99 -15.05 3.75
N TYR A 112 13.72 -14.27 4.80
CA TYR A 112 14.72 -13.41 5.42
C TYR A 112 15.81 -14.23 6.12
N TYR A 113 15.46 -15.27 6.88
CA TYR A 113 16.41 -16.17 7.54
C TYR A 113 17.33 -16.89 6.54
N LEU A 114 16.78 -17.35 5.41
CA LEU A 114 17.53 -18.01 4.34
C LEU A 114 18.42 -17.05 3.52
N GLY A 115 18.32 -15.75 3.73
CA GLY A 115 19.09 -14.74 2.99
C GLY A 115 18.56 -14.43 1.59
N ILE A 116 17.46 -15.05 1.18
CA ILE A 116 16.87 -14.87 -0.17
C ILE A 116 16.37 -13.43 -0.32
N LEU A 117 15.64 -12.95 0.68
CA LEU A 117 15.05 -11.61 0.65
C LEU A 117 16.12 -10.52 0.67
N GLN A 118 17.21 -10.71 1.45
CA GLN A 118 18.34 -9.79 1.46
C GLN A 118 19.03 -9.70 0.10
N LEU A 119 19.14 -10.82 -0.61
CA LEU A 119 19.74 -10.84 -1.96
C LEU A 119 18.89 -10.03 -2.94
N ILE A 120 17.57 -10.20 -2.89
CA ILE A 120 16.61 -9.45 -3.72
C ILE A 120 16.68 -7.96 -3.40
N ILE A 121 16.61 -7.58 -2.11
CA ILE A 121 16.70 -6.20 -1.64
C ILE A 121 18.02 -5.57 -2.10
N LYS A 122 19.15 -6.28 -1.98
CA LYS A 122 20.46 -5.79 -2.42
C LYS A 122 20.52 -5.55 -3.92
N GLY A 123 19.90 -6.43 -4.72
CA GLY A 123 19.81 -6.26 -6.18
C GLY A 123 19.04 -5.00 -6.57
N PHE A 124 17.85 -4.79 -5.98
CA PHE A 124 17.06 -3.57 -6.21
C PHE A 124 17.79 -2.32 -5.73
N ALA A 125 18.36 -2.34 -4.54
CA ALA A 125 19.14 -1.23 -3.98
C ALA A 125 20.34 -0.86 -4.88
N TRP A 126 21.03 -1.86 -5.44
CA TRP A 126 22.15 -1.64 -6.37
C TRP A 126 21.70 -0.88 -7.62
N VAL A 127 20.56 -1.28 -8.23
CA VAL A 127 20.00 -0.57 -9.38
C VAL A 127 19.68 0.89 -9.03
N MET A 128 19.04 1.12 -7.89
CA MET A 128 18.66 2.48 -7.44
C MET A 128 19.89 3.35 -7.13
N THR A 129 20.86 2.81 -6.40
CA THR A 129 22.12 3.54 -6.09
C THR A 129 22.84 3.94 -7.35
N ARG A 130 22.93 3.04 -8.34
CA ARG A 130 23.66 3.28 -9.58
C ARG A 130 22.96 4.27 -10.51
N SER A 131 21.62 4.17 -10.62
CA SER A 131 20.81 5.00 -11.53
C SER A 131 20.54 6.39 -10.96
N MET A 132 20.17 6.46 -9.67
CA MET A 132 19.71 7.71 -9.03
C MET A 132 20.77 8.37 -8.16
N LYS A 133 21.97 7.76 -8.00
CA LYS A 133 23.09 8.25 -7.19
C LYS A 133 22.70 8.53 -5.73
N LEU A 134 21.94 7.64 -5.14
CA LEU A 134 21.49 7.69 -3.76
C LEU A 134 22.56 7.15 -2.80
N THR A 135 22.39 7.40 -1.51
CA THR A 135 23.15 6.69 -0.48
C THR A 135 22.74 5.21 -0.43
N GLY A 136 23.64 4.36 0.07
CA GLY A 136 23.36 2.94 0.28
C GLY A 136 22.19 2.73 1.24
N ALA A 137 22.12 3.53 2.30
CA ALA A 137 21.04 3.47 3.30
C ALA A 137 19.66 3.79 2.67
N GLU A 138 19.56 4.86 1.87
CA GLU A 138 18.32 5.22 1.17
C GLU A 138 17.88 4.15 0.18
N SER A 139 18.83 3.65 -0.61
CA SER A 139 18.55 2.63 -1.62
C SER A 139 18.09 1.31 -0.98
N LEU A 140 18.74 0.91 0.13
CA LEU A 140 18.35 -0.26 0.90
C LEU A 140 16.98 -0.08 1.56
N ALA A 141 16.72 1.11 2.11
CA ALA A 141 15.43 1.42 2.72
C ALA A 141 14.29 1.37 1.68
N ALA A 142 14.49 2.02 0.52
CA ALA A 142 13.51 2.02 -0.56
C ALA A 142 13.26 0.60 -1.11
N ALA A 143 14.32 -0.18 -1.34
CA ALA A 143 14.21 -1.56 -1.79
C ALA A 143 13.54 -2.47 -0.74
N ALA A 144 13.89 -2.32 0.53
CA ALA A 144 13.28 -3.09 1.62
C ALA A 144 11.78 -2.83 1.75
N ASN A 145 11.36 -1.57 1.66
CA ASN A 145 9.96 -1.18 1.75
C ASN A 145 9.07 -1.86 0.68
N VAL A 146 9.61 -2.20 -0.49
CA VAL A 146 8.86 -2.92 -1.55
C VAL A 146 8.38 -4.29 -1.09
N PHE A 147 9.15 -4.97 -0.22
CA PHE A 147 8.92 -6.37 0.13
C PHE A 147 8.45 -6.58 1.57
N ILE A 148 9.03 -5.83 2.54
CA ILE A 148 8.81 -6.09 3.96
C ILE A 148 8.02 -5.00 4.70
N GLY A 149 7.77 -3.87 4.06
CA GLY A 149 6.89 -2.82 4.61
C GLY A 149 7.55 -1.84 5.57
N GLN A 150 6.77 -0.83 5.96
CA GLN A 150 7.23 0.39 6.65
C GLN A 150 7.73 0.18 8.09
N THR A 151 7.32 -0.89 8.77
CA THR A 151 7.70 -1.20 10.15
C THR A 151 8.99 -2.00 10.23
N GLU A 152 9.27 -2.81 9.22
CA GLU A 152 10.37 -3.76 9.17
C GLU A 152 11.56 -3.24 8.35
N ALA A 153 11.32 -2.47 7.29
CA ALA A 153 12.37 -1.89 6.46
C ALA A 153 13.39 -1.05 7.27
N PRO A 154 12.99 -0.25 8.30
CA PRO A 154 13.95 0.41 9.17
C PRO A 154 14.92 -0.52 9.89
N LEU A 155 14.54 -1.77 10.17
CA LEU A 155 15.43 -2.75 10.79
C LEU A 155 16.60 -3.11 9.87
N VAL A 156 16.36 -3.22 8.56
CA VAL A 156 17.41 -3.53 7.57
C VAL A 156 18.51 -2.48 7.54
N ILE A 157 18.16 -1.22 7.80
CA ILE A 157 19.08 -0.08 7.78
C ILE A 157 19.39 0.46 9.18
N ARG A 158 19.09 -0.30 10.23
CA ARG A 158 19.24 0.12 11.64
C ARG A 158 20.60 0.80 11.95
N PRO A 159 21.75 0.27 11.49
CA PRO A 159 23.05 0.89 11.80
C PRO A 159 23.22 2.28 11.22
N TYR A 160 22.44 2.65 10.20
CA TYR A 160 22.53 3.93 9.51
C TYR A 160 21.55 4.97 10.06
N LEU A 161 20.46 4.52 10.73
CA LEU A 161 19.33 5.37 11.12
C LEU A 161 19.75 6.60 11.94
N GLU A 162 20.63 6.43 12.93
CA GLU A 162 21.05 7.51 13.82
C GLU A 162 21.80 8.62 13.07
N GLY A 163 22.55 8.28 12.00
CA GLY A 163 23.34 9.18 11.17
C GLY A 163 22.62 9.77 9.97
N MET A 164 21.40 9.33 9.67
CA MET A 164 20.64 9.77 8.50
C MET A 164 20.31 11.25 8.54
N SER A 165 20.44 11.91 7.38
CA SER A 165 20.00 13.29 7.18
C SER A 165 18.47 13.38 7.19
N ARG A 166 17.91 14.59 7.35
CA ARG A 166 16.46 14.79 7.25
C ARG A 166 15.90 14.41 5.88
N SER A 167 16.67 14.57 4.81
CA SER A 167 16.28 14.14 3.46
C SER A 167 16.26 12.62 3.34
N GLU A 168 17.19 11.91 3.96
CA GLU A 168 17.21 10.46 4.02
C GLU A 168 16.07 9.90 4.87
N ILE A 169 15.77 10.51 6.02
CA ILE A 169 14.59 10.17 6.84
C ILE A 169 13.29 10.42 6.06
N MET A 170 13.21 11.54 5.33
CA MET A 170 12.06 11.82 4.45
C MET A 170 11.90 10.74 3.38
N CYS A 171 12.99 10.27 2.79
CA CYS A 171 13.00 9.19 1.79
C CYS A 171 12.53 7.87 2.40
N LEU A 172 13.03 7.51 3.60
CA LEU A 172 12.62 6.32 4.35
C LEU A 172 11.10 6.33 4.63
N MET A 173 10.61 7.44 5.20
CA MET A 173 9.18 7.59 5.55
C MET A 173 8.29 7.57 4.31
N THR A 174 8.65 8.30 3.28
CA THR A 174 7.90 8.35 2.02
C THR A 174 7.86 6.98 1.34
N GLY A 175 8.99 6.26 1.33
CA GLY A 175 9.08 4.89 0.81
C GLY A 175 8.14 3.94 1.54
N GLY A 176 8.14 3.98 2.87
CA GLY A 176 7.25 3.18 3.69
C GLY A 176 5.76 3.48 3.48
N MET A 177 5.42 4.74 3.17
CA MET A 177 4.04 5.14 2.87
C MET A 177 3.62 4.87 1.41
N ALA A 178 4.57 4.76 0.49
CA ALA A 178 4.29 4.56 -0.94
C ALA A 178 4.15 3.10 -1.34
N THR A 179 4.56 2.16 -0.50
CA THR A 179 4.60 0.72 -0.77
C THR A 179 3.73 -0.06 0.21
N ILE A 180 3.53 -1.34 -0.04
CA ILE A 180 2.82 -2.27 0.84
C ILE A 180 3.74 -3.40 1.28
N ALA A 181 3.48 -3.96 2.47
CA ALA A 181 4.20 -5.15 2.94
C ALA A 181 3.71 -6.42 2.24
N GLY A 182 4.60 -7.41 2.08
CA GLY A 182 4.26 -8.69 1.47
C GLY A 182 3.11 -9.43 2.17
N SER A 183 3.05 -9.37 3.50
CA SER A 183 1.95 -9.96 4.29
C SER A 183 0.58 -9.34 3.99
N VAL A 184 0.56 -8.06 3.70
CA VAL A 184 -0.67 -7.29 3.39
C VAL A 184 -1.06 -7.43 1.92
N PHE A 185 -0.08 -7.55 1.04
CA PHE A 185 -0.27 -7.84 -0.39
C PHE A 185 -1.20 -9.04 -0.60
N ALA A 186 -0.94 -10.13 0.13
CA ALA A 186 -1.75 -11.34 0.08
C ALA A 186 -3.23 -11.09 0.43
N ALA A 187 -3.48 -10.24 1.44
CA ALA A 187 -4.82 -9.85 1.83
C ALA A 187 -5.55 -9.07 0.71
N TYR A 188 -4.86 -8.15 0.05
CA TYR A 188 -5.46 -7.36 -1.05
C TYR A 188 -5.76 -8.22 -2.28
N VAL A 189 -4.89 -9.17 -2.61
CA VAL A 189 -5.16 -10.16 -3.67
C VAL A 189 -6.44 -10.95 -3.35
N GLY A 190 -6.60 -11.39 -2.11
CA GLY A 190 -7.81 -12.06 -1.64
C GLY A 190 -9.07 -11.18 -1.73
N PHE A 191 -8.98 -9.90 -1.36
CA PHE A 191 -10.10 -8.96 -1.47
C PHE A 191 -10.57 -8.74 -2.90
N LEU A 192 -9.63 -8.43 -3.79
CA LEU A 192 -9.94 -8.00 -5.15
C LEU A 192 -10.26 -9.18 -6.06
N GLY A 193 -9.55 -10.30 -5.88
CA GLY A 193 -9.69 -11.50 -6.69
C GLY A 193 -10.80 -12.45 -6.23
N GLY A 194 -11.24 -12.34 -4.96
CA GLY A 194 -12.23 -13.24 -4.40
C GLY A 194 -11.82 -14.70 -4.49
N ASP A 195 -12.71 -15.57 -4.94
CA ASP A 195 -12.46 -17.00 -5.14
C ASP A 195 -12.04 -17.35 -6.58
N ASP A 196 -12.00 -16.37 -7.51
CA ASP A 196 -11.59 -16.57 -8.90
C ASP A 196 -10.04 -16.55 -9.05
N PRO A 197 -9.39 -17.68 -9.41
CA PRO A 197 -7.94 -17.75 -9.57
C PRO A 197 -7.39 -16.79 -10.64
N VAL A 198 -8.16 -16.52 -11.69
CA VAL A 198 -7.76 -15.62 -12.78
C VAL A 198 -7.73 -14.18 -12.29
N GLN A 199 -8.75 -13.75 -11.56
CA GLN A 199 -8.80 -12.43 -10.94
C GLN A 199 -7.71 -12.27 -9.87
N ARG A 200 -7.49 -13.29 -9.03
CA ARG A 200 -6.39 -13.28 -8.05
C ARG A 200 -5.03 -13.08 -8.72
N GLN A 201 -4.77 -13.80 -9.80
CA GLN A 201 -3.52 -13.66 -10.54
C GLN A 201 -3.38 -12.26 -11.15
N LEU A 202 -4.46 -11.74 -11.76
CA LEU A 202 -4.47 -10.40 -12.36
C LEU A 202 -4.14 -9.33 -11.31
N PHE A 203 -4.85 -9.32 -10.19
CA PHE A 203 -4.61 -8.35 -9.12
C PHE A 203 -3.25 -8.56 -8.44
N ALA A 204 -2.77 -9.80 -8.30
CA ALA A 204 -1.44 -10.07 -7.78
C ALA A 204 -0.35 -9.45 -8.68
N THR A 205 -0.45 -9.61 -10.00
CA THR A 205 0.48 -8.98 -10.96
C THR A 205 0.43 -7.46 -10.85
N HIS A 206 -0.76 -6.85 -10.81
CA HIS A 206 -0.90 -5.39 -10.69
C HIS A 206 -0.38 -4.84 -9.36
N LEU A 207 -0.69 -5.47 -8.23
CA LEU A 207 -0.24 -5.02 -6.90
C LEU A 207 1.28 -5.17 -6.73
N LEU A 208 1.87 -6.28 -7.22
CA LEU A 208 3.32 -6.48 -7.23
C LEU A 208 4.00 -5.40 -8.07
N THR A 209 3.48 -5.15 -9.28
CA THR A 209 3.95 -4.09 -10.16
C THR A 209 3.86 -2.73 -9.47
N ALA A 210 2.71 -2.41 -8.86
CA ALA A 210 2.49 -1.16 -8.14
C ALA A 210 3.54 -0.95 -7.04
N SER A 211 3.82 -1.97 -6.22
CA SER A 211 4.82 -1.86 -5.14
C SER A 211 6.23 -1.61 -5.70
N ILE A 212 6.62 -2.30 -6.77
CA ILE A 212 7.96 -2.17 -7.37
C ILE A 212 8.15 -0.79 -8.00
N ILE A 213 7.20 -0.31 -8.80
CA ILE A 213 7.32 1.00 -9.46
C ILE A 213 7.08 2.18 -8.51
N SER A 214 6.51 1.93 -7.33
CA SER A 214 6.36 2.95 -6.28
C SER A 214 7.69 3.33 -5.63
N ALA A 215 8.69 2.45 -5.60
CA ALA A 215 9.97 2.75 -4.97
C ALA A 215 10.71 3.93 -5.63
N PRO A 216 10.96 3.96 -6.95
CA PRO A 216 11.53 5.13 -7.60
C PRO A 216 10.63 6.37 -7.51
N ALA A 217 9.29 6.20 -7.53
CA ALA A 217 8.35 7.30 -7.36
C ALA A 217 8.46 7.93 -5.96
N ALA A 218 8.58 7.11 -4.93
CA ALA A 218 8.74 7.57 -3.55
C ALA A 218 10.02 8.40 -3.37
N ILE A 219 11.12 7.96 -3.98
CA ILE A 219 12.38 8.68 -3.97
C ILE A 219 12.22 10.05 -4.66
N VAL A 220 11.60 10.09 -5.85
CA VAL A 220 11.33 11.34 -6.58
C VAL A 220 10.51 12.28 -5.71
N ALA A 221 9.38 11.82 -5.16
CA ALA A 221 8.51 12.62 -4.31
C ALA A 221 9.24 13.14 -3.06
N ALA A 222 9.98 12.27 -2.36
CA ALA A 222 10.74 12.63 -1.17
C ALA A 222 11.82 13.70 -1.46
N LYS A 223 12.60 13.49 -2.54
CA LYS A 223 13.70 14.41 -2.91
C LYS A 223 13.20 15.72 -3.53
N MET A 224 11.99 15.76 -4.05
CA MET A 224 11.35 17.02 -4.44
C MET A 224 10.82 17.78 -3.22
N LEU A 225 10.14 17.09 -2.29
CA LEU A 225 9.57 17.71 -1.09
C LEU A 225 10.64 18.14 -0.07
N TYR A 226 11.70 17.36 0.07
CA TYR A 226 12.82 17.63 0.98
C TYR A 226 14.16 17.29 0.33
N PRO A 227 14.71 18.18 -0.51
CA PRO A 227 15.96 17.95 -1.23
C PRO A 227 17.14 17.71 -0.30
N GLU A 228 18.10 16.88 -0.73
CA GLU A 228 19.33 16.64 0.01
C GLU A 228 20.26 17.87 -0.08
N LYS A 229 20.83 18.22 1.07
CA LYS A 229 21.77 19.35 1.19
C LYS A 229 23.23 18.92 1.14
N ARG A 230 23.51 17.64 1.41
CA ARG A 230 24.84 17.07 1.43
C ARG A 230 25.18 16.46 0.08
N GLU A 231 26.44 16.55 -0.32
CA GLU A 231 26.91 15.75 -1.46
C GLU A 231 27.04 14.29 -1.04
N VAL A 232 26.50 13.40 -1.87
CA VAL A 232 26.56 11.95 -1.63
C VAL A 232 27.96 11.45 -2.02
N SER A 233 28.78 11.12 -1.02
CA SER A 233 30.13 10.57 -1.24
C SER A 233 30.06 9.12 -1.78
N LEU A 234 31.11 8.68 -2.46
CA LEU A 234 31.24 7.29 -2.92
C LEU A 234 31.20 6.28 -1.76
N GLU A 235 31.68 6.66 -0.58
CA GLU A 235 31.59 5.82 0.61
C GLU A 235 30.17 5.69 1.12
N ALA A 236 29.38 6.76 1.08
CA ALA A 236 27.96 6.73 1.43
C ALA A 236 27.12 5.88 0.47
N GLN A 237 27.62 5.57 -0.74
CA GLN A 237 26.97 4.69 -1.72
C GLN A 237 27.22 3.19 -1.50
N LYS A 238 28.07 2.82 -0.53
CA LYS A 238 28.32 1.39 -0.24
C LYS A 238 27.04 0.73 0.28
N LEU A 239 26.74 -0.45 -0.30
CA LEU A 239 25.61 -1.28 0.08
C LEU A 239 26.10 -2.36 1.05
N ASP A 240 26.01 -2.08 2.33
CA ASP A 240 26.29 -3.08 3.36
C ASP A 240 24.98 -3.42 4.10
N ILE A 241 24.54 -4.67 3.95
CA ILE A 241 23.38 -5.17 4.67
C ILE A 241 23.91 -5.90 5.89
N PRO A 242 23.66 -5.37 7.11
CA PRO A 242 24.04 -6.07 8.31
C PRO A 242 23.40 -7.47 8.32
N ARG A 243 24.19 -8.50 8.59
CA ARG A 243 23.65 -9.84 8.86
C ARG A 243 22.90 -9.81 10.19
N GLN A 244 21.68 -9.30 10.19
CA GLN A 244 20.78 -9.52 11.32
C GLN A 244 20.28 -10.95 11.23
N GLN A 245 20.49 -11.72 12.31
CA GLN A 245 19.94 -13.07 12.43
C GLN A 245 18.42 -12.92 12.62
N ALA A 246 17.64 -13.30 11.61
CA ALA A 246 16.17 -13.37 11.68
C ALA A 246 15.67 -14.39 12.73
N GLY A 247 16.59 -15.15 13.34
CA GLY A 247 16.35 -16.14 14.36
C GLY A 247 17.59 -17.00 14.58
N ASN A 248 17.63 -17.76 15.67
CA ASN A 248 18.72 -18.68 15.99
C ASN A 248 18.71 -19.93 15.09
N ASN A 249 17.55 -20.30 14.59
CA ASN A 249 17.32 -21.40 13.66
C ASN A 249 16.02 -21.17 12.87
N LEU A 250 15.72 -22.05 11.92
CA LEU A 250 14.53 -21.94 11.06
C LEU A 250 13.22 -21.93 11.86
N LEU A 251 13.09 -22.76 12.89
CA LEU A 251 11.88 -22.81 13.72
C LEU A 251 11.69 -21.54 14.53
N ASP A 252 12.77 -20.95 15.04
CA ASP A 252 12.73 -19.64 15.73
C ASP A 252 12.30 -18.52 14.76
N ALA A 253 12.81 -18.53 13.52
CA ALA A 253 12.37 -17.58 12.49
C ALA A 253 10.87 -17.71 12.17
N ILE A 254 10.38 -18.95 12.00
CA ILE A 254 8.94 -19.22 11.79
C ILE A 254 8.13 -18.73 12.99
N SER A 255 8.54 -19.06 14.21
CA SER A 255 7.82 -18.67 15.43
C SER A 255 7.73 -17.15 15.59
N ARG A 256 8.83 -16.43 15.35
CA ARG A 256 8.84 -14.94 15.37
C ARG A 256 7.95 -14.35 14.29
N GLY A 257 8.11 -14.81 13.04
CA GLY A 257 7.27 -14.37 11.93
C GLY A 257 5.77 -14.62 12.16
N THR A 258 5.42 -15.77 12.76
CA THR A 258 4.06 -16.09 13.17
C THR A 258 3.55 -15.12 14.24
N GLY A 259 4.37 -14.82 15.26
CA GLY A 259 4.03 -13.87 16.33
C GLY A 259 3.83 -12.45 15.82
N ASP A 260 4.69 -11.99 14.92
CA ASP A 260 4.59 -10.66 14.29
C ASP A 260 3.38 -10.58 13.37
N GLY A 261 3.13 -11.63 12.58
CA GLY A 261 1.95 -11.77 11.73
C GLY A 261 0.65 -11.78 12.53
N LEU A 262 0.61 -12.47 13.67
CA LEU A 262 -0.56 -12.49 14.55
C LEU A 262 -0.85 -11.09 15.11
N ARG A 263 0.16 -10.38 15.59
CA ARG A 263 0.00 -9.01 16.07
C ARG A 263 -0.51 -8.08 14.97
N LEU A 264 0.04 -8.22 13.76
CA LEU A 264 -0.43 -7.45 12.60
C LEU A 264 -1.89 -7.78 12.27
N ALA A 265 -2.25 -9.07 12.18
CA ALA A 265 -3.60 -9.52 11.87
C ALA A 265 -4.61 -9.00 12.89
N VAL A 266 -4.34 -9.15 14.19
CA VAL A 266 -5.21 -8.64 15.26
C VAL A 266 -5.36 -7.12 15.16
N ASN A 267 -4.26 -6.38 15.00
CA ASN A 267 -4.31 -4.93 14.86
C ASN A 267 -5.15 -4.50 13.64
N VAL A 268 -4.97 -5.16 12.50
CA VAL A 268 -5.78 -4.90 11.29
C VAL A 268 -7.26 -5.16 11.57
N GLY A 269 -7.61 -6.30 12.15
CA GLY A 269 -9.01 -6.64 12.45
C GLY A 269 -9.66 -5.64 13.41
N VAL A 270 -8.97 -5.28 14.51
CA VAL A 270 -9.47 -4.32 15.50
C VAL A 270 -9.59 -2.92 14.90
N MET A 271 -8.62 -2.47 14.12
CA MET A 271 -8.66 -1.16 13.47
C MET A 271 -9.80 -1.08 12.45
N LEU A 272 -10.01 -2.12 11.64
CA LEU A 272 -11.16 -2.19 10.72
C LEU A 272 -12.48 -2.09 11.47
N LEU A 273 -12.66 -2.86 12.55
CA LEU A 273 -13.86 -2.82 13.39
C LEU A 273 -14.14 -1.40 13.89
N VAL A 274 -13.14 -0.77 14.50
CA VAL A 274 -13.29 0.57 15.12
C VAL A 274 -13.54 1.64 14.05
N PHE A 275 -12.77 1.64 12.95
CA PHE A 275 -12.96 2.65 11.91
C PHE A 275 -14.28 2.50 11.16
N LEU A 276 -14.73 1.27 10.88
CA LEU A 276 -16.04 1.06 10.26
C LEU A 276 -17.18 1.50 11.20
N ALA A 277 -17.02 1.28 12.50
CA ALA A 277 -17.98 1.79 13.50
C ALA A 277 -17.99 3.34 13.52
N PHE A 278 -16.83 4.01 13.44
CA PHE A 278 -16.78 5.46 13.30
C PHE A 278 -17.40 5.98 11.99
N VAL A 279 -17.18 5.27 10.88
CA VAL A 279 -17.82 5.62 9.61
C VAL A 279 -19.34 5.49 9.72
N ALA A 280 -19.84 4.40 10.31
CA ALA A 280 -21.27 4.20 10.54
C ALA A 280 -21.85 5.31 11.44
N MET A 281 -21.15 5.66 12.52
CA MET A 281 -21.54 6.76 13.41
C MET A 281 -21.56 8.10 12.67
N ALA A 282 -20.56 8.40 11.86
CA ALA A 282 -20.52 9.63 11.05
C ALA A 282 -21.68 9.67 10.04
N ASN A 283 -21.98 8.54 9.38
CA ASN A 283 -23.08 8.44 8.44
C ASN A 283 -24.44 8.60 9.14
N TYR A 284 -24.61 8.10 10.34
CA TYR A 284 -25.82 8.36 11.13
C TYR A 284 -26.06 9.86 11.32
N PHE A 285 -25.03 10.63 11.67
CA PHE A 285 -25.17 12.09 11.82
C PHE A 285 -25.33 12.81 10.48
N LEU A 286 -24.61 12.41 9.47
CA LEU A 286 -24.61 13.09 8.15
C LEU A 286 -25.84 12.72 7.34
N GLN A 287 -26.14 11.44 7.20
CA GLN A 287 -27.19 10.92 6.33
C GLN A 287 -28.54 10.89 7.05
N ASP A 288 -28.61 10.17 8.21
CA ASP A 288 -29.90 9.89 8.86
C ASP A 288 -30.43 11.12 9.63
N MET A 289 -29.54 11.97 10.19
CA MET A 289 -30.00 13.19 10.87
C MET A 289 -29.99 14.40 9.95
N LEU A 290 -28.83 14.81 9.44
CA LEU A 290 -28.69 16.06 8.68
C LEU A 290 -29.28 15.92 7.27
N GLY A 291 -29.01 14.83 6.59
CA GLY A 291 -29.43 14.58 5.21
C GLY A 291 -30.94 14.43 5.09
N GLU A 292 -31.61 13.77 6.04
CA GLU A 292 -33.08 13.66 6.08
C GLU A 292 -33.70 15.01 6.45
N TRP A 293 -33.19 15.69 7.47
CA TRP A 293 -33.76 16.96 7.94
C TRP A 293 -33.66 18.06 6.86
N THR A 294 -32.59 18.09 6.06
CA THR A 294 -32.36 19.12 5.03
C THR A 294 -32.86 18.73 3.63
N GLY A 295 -33.22 17.46 3.41
CA GLY A 295 -33.52 16.93 2.08
C GLY A 295 -32.28 16.70 1.20
N TRP A 296 -31.08 16.81 1.77
CA TRP A 296 -29.82 16.64 1.01
C TRP A 296 -29.63 15.22 0.50
N ASN A 297 -30.21 14.21 1.15
CA ASN A 297 -30.13 12.84 0.67
C ASN A 297 -30.71 12.69 -0.74
N GLU A 298 -31.93 13.21 -0.97
CA GLU A 298 -32.57 13.15 -2.29
C GLU A 298 -31.77 13.94 -3.35
N MET A 299 -31.21 15.08 -2.94
CA MET A 299 -30.36 15.89 -3.82
C MET A 299 -29.10 15.13 -4.26
N VAL A 300 -28.42 14.44 -3.31
CA VAL A 300 -27.22 13.66 -3.60
C VAL A 300 -27.54 12.45 -4.48
N VAL A 301 -28.58 11.67 -4.13
CA VAL A 301 -29.04 10.53 -4.93
C VAL A 301 -29.31 10.94 -6.37
N LYS A 302 -30.06 12.05 -6.56
CA LYS A 302 -30.38 12.60 -7.89
C LYS A 302 -29.14 13.11 -8.64
N ALA A 303 -28.25 13.82 -7.94
CA ALA A 303 -27.03 14.39 -8.55
C ALA A 303 -25.98 13.33 -8.93
N THR A 304 -26.07 12.14 -8.34
CA THR A 304 -25.11 11.04 -8.55
C THR A 304 -25.71 9.84 -9.27
N ASP A 305 -26.92 9.97 -9.81
CA ASP A 305 -27.66 8.89 -10.47
C ASP A 305 -27.76 7.61 -9.60
N GLY A 306 -27.96 7.80 -8.28
CA GLY A 306 -28.08 6.71 -7.31
C GLY A 306 -26.76 6.03 -6.91
N ARG A 307 -25.61 6.55 -7.32
CA ARG A 307 -24.30 5.99 -6.95
C ARG A 307 -23.95 6.18 -5.46
N PHE A 308 -24.53 7.19 -4.83
CA PHE A 308 -24.47 7.43 -3.39
C PHE A 308 -25.87 7.39 -2.81
N GLU A 309 -26.04 6.70 -1.68
CA GLU A 309 -27.35 6.51 -1.02
C GLU A 309 -27.86 7.79 -0.33
N GLY A 310 -26.99 8.81 -0.17
CA GLY A 310 -27.34 10.08 0.47
C GLY A 310 -26.12 10.90 0.84
N PHE A 311 -26.34 11.93 1.67
CA PHE A 311 -25.33 12.85 2.17
C PHE A 311 -24.51 12.18 3.28
N ASN A 312 -23.58 11.33 2.91
CA ASN A 312 -22.73 10.53 3.80
C ASN A 312 -21.26 10.89 3.72
N LEU A 313 -20.44 10.31 4.60
CA LEU A 313 -19.00 10.55 4.66
C LEU A 313 -18.32 10.19 3.33
N GLN A 314 -18.75 9.11 2.69
CA GLN A 314 -18.23 8.65 1.41
C GLN A 314 -18.43 9.70 0.30
N TYR A 315 -19.61 10.30 0.24
CA TYR A 315 -19.89 11.38 -0.71
C TYR A 315 -19.03 12.62 -0.45
N LEU A 316 -18.88 13.03 0.82
CA LEU A 316 -18.03 14.17 1.18
C LEU A 316 -16.56 13.92 0.83
N LEU A 317 -16.05 12.74 1.13
CA LEU A 317 -14.68 12.35 0.74
C LEU A 317 -14.56 12.28 -0.79
N GLY A 318 -15.61 11.79 -1.47
CA GLY A 318 -15.70 11.78 -2.93
C GLY A 318 -15.52 13.16 -3.52
N LEU A 319 -16.24 14.15 -3.03
CA LEU A 319 -16.13 15.56 -3.47
C LEU A 319 -14.74 16.15 -3.18
N LEU A 320 -14.23 15.94 -1.96
CA LEU A 320 -12.95 16.49 -1.53
C LEU A 320 -11.77 15.96 -2.38
N PHE A 321 -11.82 14.67 -2.72
CA PHE A 321 -10.75 14.01 -3.48
C PHE A 321 -11.04 13.89 -4.98
N ALA A 322 -12.22 14.32 -5.47
CA ALA A 322 -12.55 14.36 -6.89
C ALA A 322 -11.50 15.04 -7.77
N PRO A 323 -10.91 16.19 -7.40
CA PRO A 323 -9.87 16.83 -8.22
C PRO A 323 -8.64 15.93 -8.40
N PHE A 324 -8.25 15.19 -7.36
CA PHE A 324 -7.13 14.24 -7.45
C PHE A 324 -7.50 13.03 -8.31
N ALA A 325 -8.70 12.48 -8.15
CA ALA A 325 -9.20 11.39 -9.00
C ALA A 325 -9.20 11.79 -10.48
N TRP A 326 -9.65 13.00 -10.79
CA TRP A 326 -9.60 13.54 -12.15
C TRP A 326 -8.16 13.69 -12.67
N LEU A 327 -7.24 14.18 -11.84
CA LEU A 327 -5.81 14.30 -12.18
C LEU A 327 -5.13 12.96 -12.48
N LEU A 328 -5.65 11.85 -11.92
CA LEU A 328 -5.16 10.51 -12.21
C LEU A 328 -5.59 10.00 -13.60
N GLY A 329 -6.48 10.70 -14.29
CA GLY A 329 -7.04 10.30 -15.57
C GLY A 329 -8.23 9.34 -15.46
N THR A 330 -8.91 9.37 -14.32
CA THR A 330 -10.16 8.63 -14.11
C THR A 330 -11.25 9.17 -15.04
N PRO A 331 -12.03 8.33 -15.74
CA PRO A 331 -13.20 8.74 -16.50
C PRO A 331 -14.18 9.58 -15.66
N ASN A 332 -14.73 10.63 -16.23
CA ASN A 332 -15.55 11.61 -15.50
C ASN A 332 -16.70 10.98 -14.69
N GLN A 333 -17.31 9.93 -15.23
CA GLN A 333 -18.38 9.19 -14.57
C GLN A 333 -17.93 8.55 -13.25
N ASP A 334 -16.65 8.17 -13.11
CA ASP A 334 -16.12 7.44 -11.96
C ASP A 334 -15.39 8.35 -10.96
N VAL A 335 -15.23 9.64 -11.26
CA VAL A 335 -14.40 10.58 -10.47
C VAL A 335 -14.84 10.65 -9.00
N LEU A 336 -16.13 10.68 -8.71
CA LEU A 336 -16.64 10.76 -7.34
C LEU A 336 -16.38 9.46 -6.55
N LEU A 337 -16.64 8.30 -7.15
CA LEU A 337 -16.36 6.99 -6.51
C LEU A 337 -14.86 6.79 -6.31
N MET A 338 -14.03 7.19 -7.27
CA MET A 338 -12.58 7.20 -7.13
C MET A 338 -12.13 8.17 -6.03
N GLY A 339 -12.71 9.38 -5.98
CA GLY A 339 -12.46 10.35 -4.92
C GLY A 339 -12.79 9.78 -3.55
N GLN A 340 -13.93 9.09 -3.40
CA GLN A 340 -14.30 8.37 -2.18
C GLN A 340 -13.20 7.40 -1.74
N LEU A 341 -12.72 6.54 -2.64
CA LEU A 341 -11.67 5.56 -2.33
C LEU A 341 -10.36 6.22 -1.89
N LEU A 342 -9.93 7.29 -2.60
CA LEU A 342 -8.74 8.06 -2.24
C LEU A 342 -8.89 8.75 -0.89
N GLY A 343 -10.07 9.29 -0.60
CA GLY A 343 -10.40 9.92 0.66
C GLY A 343 -10.37 8.91 1.81
N VAL A 344 -11.02 7.77 1.64
CA VAL A 344 -11.03 6.68 2.63
C VAL A 344 -9.62 6.17 2.90
N LYS A 345 -8.82 5.93 1.85
CA LYS A 345 -7.41 5.56 2.01
C LYS A 345 -6.65 6.54 2.89
N THR A 346 -6.77 7.82 2.61
CA THR A 346 -5.97 8.87 3.25
C THR A 346 -6.40 9.11 4.69
N THR A 347 -7.73 9.14 4.94
CA THR A 347 -8.29 9.44 6.27
C THR A 347 -8.32 8.24 7.20
N LEU A 348 -8.62 7.07 6.68
CA LEU A 348 -8.71 5.83 7.43
C LEU A 348 -7.49 4.95 7.14
N ASN A 349 -7.60 4.09 6.14
CA ASN A 349 -6.49 3.29 5.63
C ASN A 349 -6.83 2.63 4.28
N GLU A 350 -5.82 2.06 3.64
CA GLU A 350 -5.93 1.36 2.37
C GLU A 350 -6.71 0.03 2.47
N PHE A 351 -6.74 -0.64 3.61
CA PHE A 351 -7.54 -1.87 3.81
C PHE A 351 -9.01 -1.61 3.60
N ILE A 352 -9.55 -0.57 4.24
CA ILE A 352 -10.95 -0.17 4.09
C ILE A 352 -11.21 0.28 2.66
N ALA A 353 -10.27 1.03 2.06
CA ALA A 353 -10.40 1.47 0.67
C ALA A 353 -10.45 0.30 -0.31
N TYR A 354 -9.63 -0.75 -0.14
CA TYR A 354 -9.68 -1.96 -0.97
C TYR A 354 -10.94 -2.78 -0.73
N ALA A 355 -11.41 -2.88 0.51
CA ALA A 355 -12.68 -3.53 0.82
C ALA A 355 -13.86 -2.81 0.13
N GLN A 356 -13.87 -1.47 0.15
CA GLN A 356 -14.86 -0.67 -0.56
C GLN A 356 -14.70 -0.81 -2.08
N LEU A 357 -13.47 -0.79 -2.62
CA LEU A 357 -13.22 -1.03 -4.05
C LEU A 357 -13.82 -2.35 -4.49
N ASN A 358 -13.65 -3.42 -3.72
CA ASN A 358 -14.25 -4.72 -4.04
C ASN A 358 -15.79 -4.65 -4.10
N GLY A 359 -16.42 -3.87 -3.22
CA GLY A 359 -17.88 -3.69 -3.20
C GLY A 359 -18.44 -2.85 -4.36
N ILE A 360 -17.61 -1.95 -4.94
CA ILE A 360 -18.06 -1.03 -6.00
C ILE A 360 -17.36 -1.24 -7.35
N LYS A 361 -16.47 -2.23 -7.48
CA LYS A 361 -15.67 -2.44 -8.71
C LYS A 361 -16.52 -2.65 -9.95
N ASP A 362 -17.70 -3.27 -9.80
CA ASP A 362 -18.64 -3.53 -10.90
C ASP A 362 -19.38 -2.25 -11.36
N GLN A 363 -19.34 -1.17 -10.56
CA GLN A 363 -19.86 0.15 -10.90
C GLN A 363 -18.82 1.04 -11.58
N LEU A 364 -17.55 0.63 -11.55
CA LEU A 364 -16.42 1.35 -12.12
C LEU A 364 -16.05 0.80 -13.51
N SER A 365 -15.55 1.66 -14.36
CA SER A 365 -14.93 1.21 -15.62
C SER A 365 -13.66 0.40 -15.33
N PRO A 366 -13.29 -0.57 -16.19
CA PRO A 366 -12.08 -1.38 -16.01
C PRO A 366 -10.81 -0.53 -15.80
N LYS A 367 -10.71 0.59 -16.52
CA LYS A 367 -9.63 1.56 -16.36
C LYS A 367 -9.60 2.15 -14.95
N SER A 368 -10.75 2.54 -14.40
CA SER A 368 -10.85 3.09 -13.05
C SER A 368 -10.47 2.06 -11.99
N VAL A 369 -10.82 0.79 -12.17
CA VAL A 369 -10.42 -0.30 -11.26
C VAL A 369 -8.90 -0.44 -11.25
N ILE A 370 -8.24 -0.38 -12.41
CA ILE A 370 -6.78 -0.42 -12.49
C ILE A 370 -6.17 0.80 -11.81
N ILE A 371 -6.61 2.02 -12.16
CA ILE A 371 -6.12 3.24 -11.50
C ILE A 371 -6.29 3.16 -9.97
N ALA A 372 -7.46 2.69 -9.48
CA ALA A 372 -7.71 2.50 -8.07
C ALA A 372 -6.73 1.51 -7.45
N THR A 373 -6.52 0.35 -8.08
CA THR A 373 -5.60 -0.69 -7.60
C THR A 373 -4.21 -0.11 -7.33
N TYR A 374 -3.69 0.73 -8.22
CA TYR A 374 -2.39 1.38 -8.05
C TYR A 374 -2.43 2.57 -7.09
N ALA A 375 -3.44 3.42 -7.16
CA ALA A 375 -3.55 4.59 -6.30
C ALA A 375 -3.75 4.23 -4.82
N LEU A 376 -4.41 3.13 -4.54
CA LEU A 376 -4.60 2.61 -3.18
C LEU A 376 -3.38 1.85 -2.66
N CYS A 377 -2.48 1.37 -3.54
CA CYS A 377 -1.30 0.60 -3.18
C CYS A 377 -0.28 1.47 -2.42
N GLY A 378 -0.29 1.38 -1.11
CA GLY A 378 0.63 2.10 -0.23
C GLY A 378 -0.03 2.59 1.06
N PHE A 379 0.76 2.62 2.12
CA PHE A 379 0.34 2.98 3.49
C PHE A 379 0.22 4.50 3.72
N ALA A 380 -0.07 5.29 2.67
CA ALA A 380 -0.19 6.73 2.79
C ALA A 380 -1.52 7.14 3.45
N ASN A 381 -1.57 7.07 4.78
CA ASN A 381 -2.69 7.46 5.64
C ASN A 381 -2.20 8.11 6.94
N PHE A 382 -3.08 8.80 7.66
CA PHE A 382 -2.71 9.48 8.91
C PHE A 382 -2.21 8.53 10.01
N GLY A 383 -2.75 7.31 10.08
CA GLY A 383 -2.33 6.30 11.04
C GLY A 383 -0.87 5.88 10.86
N SER A 384 -0.41 5.80 9.61
CA SER A 384 0.97 5.44 9.26
C SER A 384 2.01 6.44 9.77
N ILE A 385 1.66 7.71 9.94
CA ILE A 385 2.55 8.71 10.56
C ILE A 385 2.92 8.25 11.98
N GLY A 386 1.92 7.90 12.77
CA GLY A 386 2.12 7.42 14.15
C GLY A 386 2.90 6.11 14.21
N ILE A 387 2.59 5.17 13.31
CA ILE A 387 3.29 3.88 13.20
C ILE A 387 4.77 4.08 12.91
N GLN A 388 5.11 4.92 11.94
CA GLN A 388 6.51 5.19 11.57
C GLN A 388 7.25 5.96 12.67
N ILE A 389 6.64 6.99 13.27
CA ILE A 389 7.26 7.71 14.38
C ILE A 389 7.54 6.73 15.53
N GLY A 390 6.59 5.89 15.92
CA GLY A 390 6.75 4.91 16.98
C GLY A 390 7.82 3.86 16.66
N GLY A 391 7.73 3.23 15.48
CA GLY A 391 8.64 2.16 15.06
C GLY A 391 10.08 2.63 14.86
N ILE A 392 10.28 3.72 14.12
CA ILE A 392 11.64 4.21 13.81
C ILE A 392 12.29 4.85 15.04
N SER A 393 11.54 5.62 15.85
CA SER A 393 12.10 6.23 17.06
C SER A 393 12.48 5.21 18.16
N ALA A 394 11.90 4.04 18.14
CA ALA A 394 12.33 2.93 19.01
C ALA A 394 13.72 2.39 18.62
N LEU A 395 14.10 2.51 17.35
CA LEU A 395 15.41 2.09 16.84
C LEU A 395 16.45 3.22 16.88
N ALA A 396 16.02 4.47 16.66
CA ALA A 396 16.86 5.68 16.63
C ALA A 396 16.14 6.83 17.36
N PRO A 397 16.22 6.91 18.70
CA PRO A 397 15.52 7.92 19.50
C PRO A 397 15.89 9.36 19.14
N ASN A 398 17.12 9.60 18.68
CA ASN A 398 17.61 10.90 18.24
C ASN A 398 16.90 11.43 16.99
N GLN A 399 16.26 10.57 16.19
CA GLN A 399 15.52 10.95 14.98
C GLN A 399 14.06 11.30 15.24
N ARG A 400 13.54 11.10 16.48
CA ARG A 400 12.13 11.33 16.79
C ARG A 400 11.61 12.71 16.41
N GLN A 401 12.41 13.75 16.61
CA GLN A 401 12.05 15.11 16.22
C GLN A 401 11.90 15.23 14.70
N ALA A 402 12.86 14.73 13.93
CA ALA A 402 12.82 14.75 12.48
C ALA A 402 11.59 13.97 11.94
N LEU A 403 11.32 12.79 12.48
CA LEU A 403 10.17 11.97 12.12
C LEU A 403 8.84 12.70 12.34
N THR A 404 8.69 13.39 13.47
CA THR A 404 7.47 14.16 13.80
C THR A 404 7.29 15.35 12.87
N GLU A 405 8.36 16.12 12.62
CA GLU A 405 8.30 17.28 11.73
C GLU A 405 8.06 16.91 10.26
N LEU A 406 8.54 15.74 9.82
CA LEU A 406 8.42 15.29 8.44
C LEU A 406 7.14 14.47 8.17
N GLY A 407 6.43 14.00 9.18
CA GLY A 407 5.33 13.05 9.05
C GLY A 407 4.26 13.43 8.03
N ILE A 408 3.74 14.66 8.09
CA ILE A 408 2.74 15.15 7.11
C ILE A 408 3.34 15.25 5.70
N LYS A 409 4.60 15.71 5.58
CA LYS A 409 5.25 15.78 4.27
C LYS A 409 5.50 14.39 3.68
N ALA A 410 5.82 13.42 4.53
CA ALA A 410 6.00 12.03 4.11
C ALA A 410 4.66 11.41 3.64
N LEU A 411 3.54 11.72 4.32
CA LEU A 411 2.20 11.35 3.88
C LEU A 411 1.89 11.91 2.48
N ILE A 412 2.15 13.20 2.27
CA ILE A 412 1.96 13.84 0.97
C ILE A 412 2.89 13.19 -0.08
N GLY A 413 4.14 12.93 0.28
CA GLY A 413 5.11 12.27 -0.59
C GLY A 413 4.68 10.87 -1.00
N GLY A 414 4.23 10.04 -0.06
CA GLY A 414 3.70 8.71 -0.32
C GLY A 414 2.44 8.73 -1.20
N THR A 415 1.55 9.70 -0.95
CA THR A 415 0.36 9.92 -1.80
C THR A 415 0.75 10.30 -3.22
N ILE A 416 1.67 11.25 -3.40
CA ILE A 416 2.17 11.65 -4.73
C ILE A 416 2.81 10.45 -5.43
N ALA A 417 3.63 9.65 -4.74
CA ALA A 417 4.26 8.47 -5.32
C ALA A 417 3.22 7.43 -5.80
N ALA A 418 2.22 7.11 -4.97
CA ALA A 418 1.12 6.21 -5.34
C ALA A 418 0.32 6.77 -6.54
N PHE A 419 0.08 8.08 -6.58
CA PHE A 419 -0.60 8.73 -7.70
C PHE A 419 0.24 8.72 -8.98
N MET A 420 1.55 8.90 -8.89
CA MET A 420 2.45 8.77 -10.05
C MET A 420 2.38 7.36 -10.66
N THR A 421 2.35 6.32 -9.80
CA THR A 421 2.22 4.94 -10.27
C THR A 421 0.85 4.69 -10.92
N ALA A 422 -0.22 5.21 -10.32
CA ALA A 422 -1.58 5.08 -10.84
C ALA A 422 -1.77 5.78 -12.20
N VAL A 423 -1.16 6.96 -12.38
CA VAL A 423 -1.18 7.67 -13.68
C VAL A 423 -0.49 6.84 -14.78
N ILE A 424 0.65 6.22 -14.48
CA ILE A 424 1.37 5.40 -15.47
C ILE A 424 0.54 4.15 -15.81
N ALA A 425 0.05 3.44 -14.79
CA ALA A 425 -0.81 2.28 -15.00
C ALA A 425 -2.09 2.61 -15.77
N GLY A 426 -2.73 3.73 -15.45
CA GLY A 426 -3.93 4.19 -16.16
C GLY A 426 -3.70 4.65 -17.62
N VAL A 427 -2.47 4.94 -18.02
CA VAL A 427 -2.11 5.22 -19.42
C VAL A 427 -1.86 3.91 -20.19
N LEU A 428 -1.36 2.87 -19.51
CA LEU A 428 -1.07 1.55 -20.10
C LEU A 428 -2.30 0.62 -20.08
N ALA A 429 -3.33 0.95 -19.31
CA ALA A 429 -4.62 0.27 -19.29
C ALA A 429 -5.56 0.85 -20.36
#